data_8bfacfaec205805c8b5fabe8e6bbd1a1
#
_entry.id   8bfacfaec205805c8b5fabe8e6bbd1a1
#
_cell.length_a   1.000
_cell.length_b   1.000
_cell.length_c   1.000
_cell.angle_alpha   90.00
_cell.angle_beta   90.00
_cell.angle_gamma   90.00
#
_symmetry.space_group_name_H-M   'P 1'
#
loop_
_entity.id
_entity.type
_entity.pdbx_description
1 polymer ?
#
loop_
_entity_poly.entity_id
_entity_poly.type
_entity_poly.pdbx_seq_one_letter_code
_entity_poly.pdbx_strand_id
1 'polypeptide(L)'
;FAGNWQVSAGKTTQGLLSRVRVWNYLFEEVLPKEEAGTIQGASDLLSHYIGEAYFFRALSYYVALVKYGDFPIVEEVLPDQSDVLVEHSKRAPRNEVARFILKDLDEAISRLKDHGFQMNQRINKQTALLLKSRVALFEATFEKYHQGTGRVPGDANWPGAKMDYNSGKSFDIPGEIDFFLTLAMDAASAVADQATLTDNSHVMNPVYGQVYGWNPYFEMFSTPDASGINEVLLWKQYNKGLSISHCVPIRLQVGDRTGMTRALVNTFLMKNGLPIYAAGSGYHGDVTVSQ
;
A
#
# COMPACT_ATOMS: atom_id res chain seq x y z
N PHE A 1 -26.72 -0.52 6.44
CA PHE A 1 -26.39 -0.03 5.10
C PHE A 1 -26.81 -1.09 4.07
N ALA A 2 -28.02 -0.97 3.55
CA ALA A 2 -28.48 -1.72 2.38
C ALA A 2 -28.34 -0.81 1.14
N GLY A 3 -27.15 -0.31 0.89
CA GLY A 3 -26.86 0.47 -0.30
C GLY A 3 -26.25 -0.41 -1.37
N ASN A 4 -26.93 -0.61 -2.47
CA ASN A 4 -26.34 -1.18 -3.66
C ASN A 4 -25.26 -0.22 -4.16
N TRP A 5 -24.01 -0.58 -3.95
CA TRP A 5 -22.89 0.19 -4.48
C TRP A 5 -22.88 0.07 -6.01
N GLN A 6 -23.05 1.19 -6.69
CA GLN A 6 -23.01 1.25 -8.16
C GLN A 6 -21.69 1.87 -8.59
N VAL A 7 -21.02 1.20 -9.51
CA VAL A 7 -19.83 1.76 -10.17
C VAL A 7 -20.31 2.83 -11.14
N SER A 8 -20.00 4.09 -10.85
CA SER A 8 -20.31 5.19 -11.77
C SER A 8 -19.48 5.05 -13.05
N ALA A 9 -20.16 5.03 -14.20
CA ALA A 9 -19.51 4.97 -15.49
C ALA A 9 -18.64 6.23 -15.73
N GLY A 10 -17.38 6.04 -16.08
CA GLY A 10 -16.63 6.99 -16.90
C GLY A 10 -15.70 7.99 -16.25
N LYS A 11 -15.33 7.92 -14.94
CA LYS A 11 -14.42 8.94 -14.34
C LYS A 11 -13.26 8.41 -13.51
N THR A 12 -12.93 7.14 -13.55
CA THR A 12 -12.19 6.52 -12.44
C THR A 12 -10.69 6.30 -12.68
N THR A 13 -10.23 6.22 -13.93
CA THR A 13 -8.83 5.91 -14.25
C THR A 13 -7.96 7.14 -14.51
N GLN A 14 -8.56 8.24 -14.95
CA GLN A 14 -7.84 9.44 -15.41
C GLN A 14 -6.86 10.00 -14.36
N GLY A 15 -7.25 10.05 -13.09
CA GLY A 15 -6.38 10.58 -12.02
C GLY A 15 -5.18 9.70 -11.68
N LEU A 16 -5.25 8.39 -11.93
CA LEU A 16 -4.13 7.47 -11.67
C LEU A 16 -3.09 7.52 -12.79
N LEU A 17 -3.51 7.51 -14.04
CA LEU A 17 -2.60 7.64 -15.19
C LEU A 17 -1.91 9.01 -15.22
N SER A 18 -2.60 10.08 -14.78
CA SER A 18 -1.96 11.40 -14.63
C SER A 18 -0.82 11.37 -13.61
N ARG A 19 -0.96 10.64 -12.51
CA ARG A 19 0.13 10.47 -11.52
C ARG A 19 1.30 9.68 -12.11
N VAL A 20 1.01 8.58 -12.82
CA VAL A 20 2.04 7.78 -13.49
C VAL A 20 2.82 8.63 -14.48
N ARG A 21 2.14 9.47 -15.30
CA ARG A 21 2.78 10.37 -16.25
C ARG A 21 3.79 11.32 -15.59
N VAL A 22 3.51 11.81 -14.38
CA VAL A 22 4.44 12.70 -13.66
C VAL A 22 5.75 11.97 -13.34
N TRP A 23 5.68 10.73 -12.91
CA TRP A 23 6.89 9.94 -12.63
C TRP A 23 7.64 9.54 -13.88
N ASN A 24 6.93 9.16 -14.95
CA ASN A 24 7.55 8.85 -16.24
C ASN A 24 8.29 10.07 -16.81
N TYR A 25 7.67 11.27 -16.73
CA TYR A 25 8.32 12.51 -17.16
C TYR A 25 9.59 12.80 -16.35
N LEU A 26 9.57 12.58 -15.03
CA LEU A 26 10.76 12.72 -14.22
C LEU A 26 11.87 11.75 -14.68
N PHE A 27 11.54 10.49 -14.93
CA PHE A 27 12.51 9.50 -15.37
C PHE A 27 13.10 9.84 -16.75
N GLU A 28 12.26 10.23 -17.69
CA GLU A 28 12.69 10.63 -19.04
C GLU A 28 13.68 11.81 -19.00
N GLU A 29 13.47 12.75 -18.08
CA GLU A 29 14.32 13.93 -17.92
C GLU A 29 15.58 13.69 -17.07
N VAL A 30 15.50 12.85 -16.08
CA VAL A 30 16.55 12.74 -15.04
C VAL A 30 17.49 11.57 -15.32
N LEU A 31 17.00 10.39 -15.71
CA LEU A 31 17.85 9.21 -15.87
C LEU A 31 18.97 9.38 -16.90
N PRO A 32 18.74 9.98 -18.10
CA PRO A 32 19.83 10.21 -19.05
C PRO A 32 20.88 11.19 -18.53
N LYS A 33 20.47 12.16 -17.71
CA LYS A 33 21.38 13.15 -17.11
C LYS A 33 22.17 12.55 -15.95
N GLU A 34 21.55 11.63 -15.18
CA GLU A 34 22.25 10.84 -14.15
C GLU A 34 23.33 9.97 -14.79
N GLU A 35 22.97 9.21 -15.83
CA GLU A 35 23.89 8.35 -16.57
C GLU A 35 25.06 9.14 -17.19
N ALA A 36 24.77 10.30 -17.74
CA ALA A 36 25.79 11.20 -18.31
C ALA A 36 26.62 11.95 -17.25
N GLY A 37 26.28 11.83 -15.94
CA GLY A 37 26.96 12.55 -14.85
C GLY A 37 26.86 14.08 -14.93
N THR A 38 25.82 14.60 -15.59
CA THR A 38 25.67 16.05 -15.83
C THR A 38 24.92 16.78 -14.71
N ILE A 39 24.29 16.03 -13.79
CA ILE A 39 23.60 16.62 -12.64
C ILE A 39 24.62 16.94 -11.54
N GLN A 40 24.69 18.21 -11.16
CA GLN A 40 25.55 18.65 -10.08
C GLN A 40 24.91 18.39 -8.70
N GLY A 41 25.72 18.03 -7.73
CA GLY A 41 25.29 17.78 -6.35
C GLY A 41 25.79 16.46 -5.79
N ALA A 42 25.31 16.09 -4.61
CA ALA A 42 25.64 14.82 -3.99
C ALA A 42 24.96 13.65 -4.71
N SER A 43 25.73 12.80 -5.37
CA SER A 43 25.22 11.68 -6.19
C SER A 43 24.38 10.69 -5.40
N ASP A 44 24.70 10.50 -4.12
CA ASP A 44 23.96 9.63 -3.22
C ASP A 44 22.57 10.18 -2.84
N LEU A 45 22.41 11.51 -2.79
CA LEU A 45 21.10 12.15 -2.62
C LEU A 45 20.28 12.14 -3.92
N LEU A 46 20.95 12.32 -5.06
CA LEU A 46 20.28 12.19 -6.37
C LEU A 46 19.71 10.78 -6.53
N SER A 47 20.54 9.76 -6.29
CA SER A 47 20.10 8.36 -6.32
C SER A 47 18.90 8.12 -5.39
N HIS A 48 18.95 8.64 -4.16
CA HIS A 48 17.84 8.54 -3.22
C HIS A 48 16.54 9.15 -3.75
N TYR A 49 16.58 10.36 -4.33
CA TYR A 49 15.37 11.01 -4.86
C TYR A 49 14.81 10.31 -6.09
N ILE A 50 15.66 9.72 -6.92
CA ILE A 50 15.21 8.84 -8.01
C ILE A 50 14.54 7.58 -7.43
N GLY A 51 15.11 7.00 -6.37
CA GLY A 51 14.50 5.88 -5.65
C GLY A 51 13.12 6.20 -5.08
N GLU A 52 12.93 7.41 -4.53
CA GLU A 52 11.60 7.86 -4.09
C GLU A 52 10.60 7.95 -5.27
N ALA A 53 11.04 8.40 -6.44
CA ALA A 53 10.17 8.47 -7.62
C ALA A 53 9.71 7.07 -8.07
N TYR A 54 10.61 6.08 -8.08
CA TYR A 54 10.25 4.68 -8.34
C TYR A 54 9.25 4.16 -7.30
N PHE A 55 9.49 4.43 -6.01
CA PHE A 55 8.55 4.07 -4.94
C PHE A 55 7.16 4.66 -5.16
N PHE A 56 7.05 5.92 -5.53
CA PHE A 56 5.76 6.58 -5.74
C PHE A 56 5.08 6.14 -7.04
N ARG A 57 5.82 5.77 -8.09
CA ARG A 57 5.23 5.13 -9.27
C ARG A 57 4.68 3.76 -8.92
N ALA A 58 5.44 2.94 -8.21
CA ALA A 58 5.00 1.65 -7.68
C ALA A 58 3.73 1.79 -6.81
N LEU A 59 3.70 2.75 -5.88
CA LEU A 59 2.54 3.01 -5.04
C LEU A 59 1.30 3.43 -5.87
N SER A 60 1.49 4.21 -6.94
CA SER A 60 0.41 4.61 -7.84
C SER A 60 -0.19 3.40 -8.56
N TYR A 61 0.67 2.49 -9.03
CA TYR A 61 0.24 1.22 -9.63
C TYR A 61 -0.38 0.27 -8.63
N TYR A 62 0.12 0.22 -7.39
CA TYR A 62 -0.51 -0.60 -6.34
C TYR A 62 -1.94 -0.15 -6.03
N VAL A 63 -2.19 1.16 -5.96
CA VAL A 63 -3.56 1.69 -5.83
C VAL A 63 -4.43 1.29 -7.02
N ALA A 64 -3.88 1.28 -8.25
CA ALA A 64 -4.59 0.83 -9.44
C ALA A 64 -4.88 -0.68 -9.40
N LEU A 65 -3.91 -1.51 -9.03
CA LEU A 65 -4.04 -2.96 -8.89
C LEU A 65 -5.14 -3.34 -7.90
N VAL A 66 -5.12 -2.74 -6.71
CA VAL A 66 -6.14 -3.00 -5.67
C VAL A 66 -7.54 -2.61 -6.15
N LYS A 67 -7.66 -1.52 -6.91
CA LYS A 67 -8.95 -0.96 -7.32
C LYS A 67 -9.52 -1.59 -8.58
N TYR A 68 -8.67 -1.95 -9.54
CA TYR A 68 -9.09 -2.34 -10.88
C TYR A 68 -8.63 -3.74 -11.30
N GLY A 69 -7.61 -4.30 -10.65
CA GLY A 69 -6.95 -5.53 -11.10
C GLY A 69 -6.12 -5.28 -12.35
N ASP A 70 -6.56 -5.82 -13.48
CA ASP A 70 -5.92 -5.59 -14.78
C ASP A 70 -5.86 -4.09 -15.10
N PHE A 71 -4.65 -3.61 -15.44
CA PHE A 71 -4.42 -2.18 -15.64
C PHE A 71 -3.34 -1.93 -16.71
N PRO A 72 -3.42 -0.86 -17.51
CA PRO A 72 -2.37 -0.53 -18.47
C PRO A 72 -1.02 -0.24 -17.77
N ILE A 73 0.06 -0.83 -18.28
CA ILE A 73 1.42 -0.50 -17.86
C ILE A 73 1.99 0.50 -18.86
N VAL A 74 2.36 1.68 -18.38
CA VAL A 74 2.92 2.78 -19.19
C VAL A 74 4.20 3.24 -18.52
N GLU A 75 5.34 3.02 -19.17
CA GLU A 75 6.68 3.34 -18.66
C GLU A 75 7.27 4.64 -19.23
N GLU A 76 6.60 5.26 -20.18
CA GLU A 76 7.07 6.43 -20.93
C GLU A 76 6.06 7.58 -20.92
N VAL A 77 6.48 8.75 -21.40
CA VAL A 77 5.60 9.91 -21.60
C VAL A 77 4.96 9.80 -22.98
N LEU A 78 3.70 9.36 -23.02
CA LEU A 78 2.98 9.21 -24.27
C LEU A 78 2.62 10.57 -24.87
N PRO A 79 2.77 10.73 -26.19
CA PRO A 79 2.29 11.90 -26.92
C PRO A 79 0.75 11.96 -26.90
N ASP A 80 0.20 13.16 -27.03
CA ASP A 80 -1.25 13.39 -27.15
C ASP A 80 -1.75 13.05 -28.57
N GLN A 81 -1.69 11.76 -28.91
CA GLN A 81 -2.13 11.18 -30.18
C GLN A 81 -3.05 10.00 -29.92
N SER A 82 -4.24 10.03 -30.49
CA SER A 82 -5.32 9.08 -30.16
C SER A 82 -4.93 7.62 -30.43
N ASP A 83 -4.26 7.34 -31.52
CA ASP A 83 -3.81 6.00 -31.90
C ASP A 83 -2.78 5.44 -30.90
N VAL A 84 -1.80 6.26 -30.51
CA VAL A 84 -0.79 5.89 -29.50
C VAL A 84 -1.46 5.66 -28.13
N LEU A 85 -2.35 6.56 -27.72
CA LEU A 85 -3.05 6.43 -26.45
C LEU A 85 -3.94 5.19 -26.39
N VAL A 86 -4.62 4.84 -27.49
CA VAL A 86 -5.43 3.62 -27.60
C VAL A 86 -4.55 2.37 -27.50
N GLU A 87 -3.41 2.34 -28.18
CA GLU A 87 -2.50 1.20 -28.13
C GLU A 87 -1.97 0.96 -26.72
N HIS A 88 -1.53 2.02 -26.02
CA HIS A 88 -0.98 1.94 -24.67
C HIS A 88 -2.06 1.86 -23.55
N SER A 89 -3.35 1.87 -23.89
CA SER A 89 -4.44 1.67 -22.92
C SER A 89 -4.86 0.21 -22.76
N LYS A 90 -4.20 -0.72 -23.45
CA LYS A 90 -4.42 -2.15 -23.28
C LYS A 90 -4.07 -2.58 -21.84
N ARG A 91 -4.99 -3.28 -21.20
CA ARG A 91 -4.79 -3.70 -19.81
C ARG A 91 -3.91 -4.94 -19.74
N ALA A 92 -2.79 -4.84 -19.06
CA ALA A 92 -2.01 -5.99 -18.66
C ALA A 92 -2.77 -6.80 -17.59
N PRO A 93 -2.63 -8.13 -17.59
CA PRO A 93 -3.12 -8.99 -16.51
C PRO A 93 -2.59 -8.54 -15.14
N ARG A 94 -3.38 -8.72 -14.10
CA ARG A 94 -3.06 -8.23 -12.74
C ARG A 94 -1.73 -8.72 -12.19
N ASN A 95 -1.36 -9.97 -12.45
CA ASN A 95 -0.07 -10.52 -12.05
C ASN A 95 1.11 -9.81 -12.76
N GLU A 96 0.95 -9.44 -14.03
CA GLU A 96 1.96 -8.63 -14.74
C GLU A 96 2.06 -7.23 -14.15
N VAL A 97 0.92 -6.61 -13.77
CA VAL A 97 0.91 -5.32 -13.07
C VAL A 97 1.60 -5.43 -11.71
N ALA A 98 1.35 -6.49 -10.95
CA ALA A 98 2.03 -6.74 -9.68
C ALA A 98 3.54 -6.91 -9.86
N ARG A 99 3.99 -7.66 -10.87
CA ARG A 99 5.41 -7.81 -11.21
C ARG A 99 6.06 -6.48 -11.58
N PHE A 100 5.35 -5.62 -12.32
CA PHE A 100 5.82 -4.29 -12.64
C PHE A 100 6.00 -3.42 -11.38
N ILE A 101 5.04 -3.47 -10.45
CA ILE A 101 5.14 -2.77 -9.16
C ILE A 101 6.38 -3.26 -8.39
N LEU A 102 6.61 -4.57 -8.35
CA LEU A 102 7.76 -5.16 -7.66
C LEU A 102 9.08 -4.76 -8.30
N LYS A 103 9.15 -4.68 -9.64
CA LYS A 103 10.31 -4.16 -10.38
C LYS A 103 10.64 -2.73 -9.98
N ASP A 104 9.64 -1.84 -9.94
CA ASP A 104 9.83 -0.46 -9.49
C ASP A 104 10.27 -0.37 -8.02
N LEU A 105 9.75 -1.25 -7.16
CA LEU A 105 10.18 -1.30 -5.77
C LEU A 105 11.63 -1.82 -5.62
N ASP A 106 12.08 -2.74 -6.48
CA ASP A 106 13.47 -3.18 -6.49
C ASP A 106 14.42 -2.06 -6.91
N GLU A 107 14.05 -1.27 -7.93
CA GLU A 107 14.77 -0.05 -8.29
C GLU A 107 14.81 0.96 -7.14
N ALA A 108 13.70 1.16 -6.47
CA ALA A 108 13.64 2.03 -5.29
C ALA A 108 14.56 1.53 -4.16
N ILE A 109 14.48 0.24 -3.81
CA ILE A 109 15.28 -0.38 -2.74
C ILE A 109 16.79 -0.27 -3.01
N SER A 110 17.21 -0.40 -4.28
CA SER A 110 18.62 -0.29 -4.65
C SER A 110 19.20 1.13 -4.46
N ARG A 111 18.34 2.16 -4.50
CA ARG A 111 18.72 3.58 -4.52
C ARG A 111 18.46 4.32 -3.22
N LEU A 112 17.47 3.88 -2.44
CA LEU A 112 17.05 4.55 -1.22
C LEU A 112 18.06 4.43 -0.09
N LYS A 113 18.16 5.47 0.72
CA LYS A 113 18.88 5.46 2.01
C LYS A 113 18.17 4.55 3.01
N ASP A 114 18.95 4.05 3.96
CA ASP A 114 18.45 3.22 5.04
C ASP A 114 17.58 3.99 6.04
N HIS A 115 16.91 3.24 6.92
CA HIS A 115 16.20 3.74 8.09
C HIS A 115 17.06 4.73 8.89
N GLY A 116 16.46 5.78 9.41
CA GLY A 116 17.13 6.90 10.08
C GLY A 116 17.38 8.11 9.18
N PHE A 117 17.40 7.94 7.85
CA PHE A 117 17.59 9.07 6.95
C PHE A 117 16.46 10.09 7.13
N GLN A 118 16.84 11.37 7.29
CA GLN A 118 15.93 12.48 7.56
C GLN A 118 14.93 12.16 8.69
N MET A 119 15.41 11.51 9.75
CA MET A 119 14.59 11.13 10.92
C MET A 119 13.34 10.31 10.55
N ASN A 120 13.42 9.48 9.51
CA ASN A 120 12.32 8.67 8.97
C ASN A 120 11.10 9.50 8.48
N GLN A 121 11.28 10.76 8.13
CA GLN A 121 10.23 11.59 7.53
C GLN A 121 10.24 11.57 5.99
N ARG A 122 11.17 10.81 5.40
CA ARG A 122 11.22 10.51 3.96
C ARG A 122 11.21 9.01 3.74
N ILE A 123 10.79 8.62 2.52
CA ILE A 123 10.80 7.21 2.12
C ILE A 123 12.23 6.67 2.29
N ASN A 124 12.35 5.52 2.90
CA ASN A 124 13.62 4.83 3.09
C ASN A 124 13.52 3.38 2.60
N LYS A 125 14.65 2.69 2.55
CA LYS A 125 14.76 1.32 2.04
C LYS A 125 13.83 0.35 2.76
N GLN A 126 13.75 0.43 4.10
CA GLN A 126 12.91 -0.45 4.90
C GLN A 126 11.41 -0.21 4.64
N THR A 127 11.01 1.05 4.41
CA THR A 127 9.66 1.40 3.99
C THR A 127 9.32 0.78 2.62
N ALA A 128 10.26 0.81 1.67
CA ALA A 128 10.07 0.21 0.35
C ALA A 128 9.99 -1.33 0.42
N LEU A 129 10.84 -1.97 1.24
CA LEU A 129 10.78 -3.41 1.51
C LEU A 129 9.43 -3.82 2.12
N LEU A 130 8.92 -3.05 3.09
CA LEU A 130 7.61 -3.31 3.69
C LEU A 130 6.48 -3.17 2.67
N LEU A 131 6.54 -2.17 1.79
CA LEU A 131 5.56 -2.05 0.70
C LEU A 131 5.68 -3.23 -0.28
N LYS A 132 6.91 -3.66 -0.62
CA LYS A 132 7.16 -4.83 -1.47
C LYS A 132 6.51 -6.09 -0.89
N SER A 133 6.72 -6.35 0.40
CA SER A 133 6.08 -7.46 1.10
C SER A 133 4.55 -7.38 1.02
N ARG A 134 3.98 -6.20 1.26
CA ARG A 134 2.52 -5.98 1.22
C ARG A 134 1.94 -6.20 -0.18
N VAL A 135 2.59 -5.71 -1.23
CA VAL A 135 2.14 -5.89 -2.61
C VAL A 135 2.17 -7.37 -3.00
N ALA A 136 3.27 -8.05 -2.72
CA ALA A 136 3.44 -9.47 -3.03
C ALA A 136 2.44 -10.33 -2.26
N LEU A 137 2.26 -10.10 -0.96
CA LEU A 137 1.26 -10.82 -0.15
C LEU A 137 -0.16 -10.57 -0.65
N PHE A 138 -0.49 -9.33 -1.02
CA PHE A 138 -1.81 -8.99 -1.55
C PHE A 138 -2.11 -9.76 -2.84
N GLU A 139 -1.16 -9.78 -3.79
CA GLU A 139 -1.38 -10.47 -5.06
C GLU A 139 -1.48 -11.99 -4.88
N ALA A 140 -0.55 -12.59 -4.13
CA ALA A 140 -0.59 -14.02 -3.83
C ALA A 140 -1.92 -14.47 -3.19
N THR A 141 -2.37 -13.73 -2.18
CA THR A 141 -3.62 -14.05 -1.47
C THR A 141 -4.84 -13.76 -2.34
N PHE A 142 -4.80 -12.72 -3.16
CA PHE A 142 -5.87 -12.44 -4.11
C PHE A 142 -6.02 -13.57 -5.12
N GLU A 143 -4.94 -14.00 -5.77
CA GLU A 143 -4.97 -15.10 -6.72
C GLU A 143 -5.44 -16.40 -6.04
N LYS A 144 -4.88 -16.72 -4.87
CA LYS A 144 -5.23 -17.93 -4.11
C LYS A 144 -6.73 -18.02 -3.78
N TYR A 145 -7.33 -16.93 -3.31
CA TYR A 145 -8.71 -16.94 -2.83
C TYR A 145 -9.76 -16.58 -3.89
N HIS A 146 -9.33 -16.03 -5.02
CA HIS A 146 -10.23 -15.67 -6.13
C HIS A 146 -10.09 -16.53 -7.37
N GLN A 147 -9.23 -17.55 -7.35
CA GLN A 147 -9.11 -18.54 -8.43
C GLN A 147 -10.47 -19.17 -8.73
N GLY A 148 -10.83 -19.25 -10.01
CA GLY A 148 -12.11 -19.78 -10.48
C GLY A 148 -13.27 -18.78 -10.44
N THR A 149 -13.07 -17.56 -9.93
CA THR A 149 -14.16 -16.54 -9.86
C THR A 149 -14.23 -15.62 -11.08
N GLY A 150 -13.34 -15.80 -12.06
CA GLY A 150 -13.22 -14.93 -13.22
C GLY A 150 -12.43 -13.64 -12.96
N ARG A 151 -11.75 -13.54 -11.81
CA ARG A 151 -10.97 -12.36 -11.42
C ARG A 151 -9.47 -12.56 -11.52
N VAL A 152 -9.05 -13.80 -11.70
CA VAL A 152 -7.64 -14.20 -11.81
C VAL A 152 -7.33 -14.51 -13.27
N PRO A 153 -6.18 -14.07 -13.81
CA PRO A 153 -5.76 -14.43 -15.16
C PRO A 153 -5.74 -15.95 -15.35
N GLY A 154 -6.26 -16.43 -16.49
CA GLY A 154 -6.40 -17.86 -16.75
C GLY A 154 -7.71 -18.50 -16.29
N ASP A 155 -8.51 -17.82 -15.46
CA ASP A 155 -9.86 -18.27 -15.15
C ASP A 155 -10.75 -18.30 -16.42
N ALA A 156 -11.66 -19.26 -16.52
CA ALA A 156 -12.54 -19.42 -17.69
C ALA A 156 -13.38 -18.17 -18.03
N ASN A 157 -13.74 -17.40 -17.01
CA ASN A 157 -14.57 -16.18 -17.15
C ASN A 157 -13.76 -14.88 -16.95
N TRP A 158 -12.42 -14.97 -16.94
CA TRP A 158 -11.60 -13.78 -16.85
C TRP A 158 -11.81 -12.89 -18.09
N PRO A 159 -12.19 -11.60 -17.91
CA PRO A 159 -12.49 -10.72 -19.06
C PRO A 159 -11.30 -10.52 -20.00
N GLY A 160 -10.07 -10.56 -19.47
CA GLY A 160 -8.84 -10.43 -20.26
C GLY A 160 -8.62 -11.56 -21.28
N ALA A 161 -9.22 -12.75 -21.08
CA ALA A 161 -9.15 -13.86 -22.03
C ALA A 161 -9.81 -13.54 -23.38
N LYS A 162 -10.73 -12.57 -23.42
CA LYS A 162 -11.44 -12.14 -24.64
C LYS A 162 -10.67 -11.07 -25.43
N MET A 163 -9.54 -10.61 -24.90
CA MET A 163 -8.76 -9.55 -25.52
C MET A 163 -7.69 -10.15 -26.42
N ASP A 164 -7.65 -9.73 -27.69
CA ASP A 164 -6.73 -10.27 -28.70
C ASP A 164 -5.25 -10.13 -28.28
N TYR A 165 -4.90 -9.06 -27.55
CA TYR A 165 -3.56 -8.83 -27.05
C TYR A 165 -3.13 -9.75 -25.90
N ASN A 166 -4.05 -10.55 -25.33
CA ASN A 166 -3.76 -11.61 -24.38
C ASN A 166 -3.81 -13.00 -25.04
N SER A 167 -4.08 -13.08 -26.35
CA SER A 167 -4.13 -14.35 -27.08
C SER A 167 -2.76 -15.07 -26.98
N GLY A 168 -2.79 -16.35 -26.66
CA GLY A 168 -1.59 -17.16 -26.50
C GLY A 168 -0.85 -17.02 -25.16
N LYS A 169 -1.27 -16.12 -24.27
CA LYS A 169 -0.73 -16.09 -22.91
C LYS A 169 -1.22 -17.31 -22.12
N SER A 170 -0.30 -17.92 -21.38
CA SER A 170 -0.60 -18.98 -20.39
C SER A 170 -0.25 -18.48 -19.00
N PHE A 171 -1.01 -18.89 -18.01
CA PHE A 171 -0.84 -18.44 -16.63
C PHE A 171 -0.66 -19.67 -15.72
N ASP A 172 0.50 -19.76 -15.07
CA ASP A 172 0.78 -20.73 -14.02
C ASP A 172 0.44 -20.12 -12.67
N ILE A 173 -0.84 -20.09 -12.33
CA ILE A 173 -1.31 -19.43 -11.11
C ILE A 173 -0.72 -20.05 -9.82
N PRO A 174 -0.59 -21.38 -9.68
CA PRO A 174 0.13 -21.95 -8.54
C PRO A 174 1.57 -21.43 -8.42
N GLY A 175 2.32 -21.39 -9.53
CA GLY A 175 3.67 -20.83 -9.55
C GLY A 175 3.72 -19.33 -9.27
N GLU A 176 2.73 -18.55 -9.72
CA GLU A 176 2.59 -17.12 -9.38
C GLU A 176 2.37 -16.92 -7.87
N ILE A 177 1.47 -17.68 -7.26
CA ILE A 177 1.19 -17.64 -5.82
C ILE A 177 2.46 -17.92 -5.02
N ASP A 178 3.19 -19.00 -5.36
CA ASP A 178 4.43 -19.35 -4.67
C ASP A 178 5.51 -18.27 -4.84
N PHE A 179 5.65 -17.72 -6.04
CA PHE A 179 6.57 -16.63 -6.32
C PHE A 179 6.26 -15.40 -5.45
N PHE A 180 5.01 -14.94 -5.43
CA PHE A 180 4.63 -13.76 -4.66
C PHE A 180 4.71 -14.00 -3.15
N LEU A 181 4.34 -15.19 -2.65
CA LEU A 181 4.50 -15.52 -1.22
C LEU A 181 5.96 -15.52 -0.79
N THR A 182 6.85 -16.10 -1.61
CA THR A 182 8.29 -16.10 -1.33
C THR A 182 8.83 -14.69 -1.24
N LEU A 183 8.53 -13.84 -2.22
CA LEU A 183 8.94 -12.43 -2.19
C LEU A 183 8.37 -11.65 -0.99
N ALA A 184 7.12 -11.97 -0.61
CA ALA A 184 6.51 -11.33 0.55
C ALA A 184 7.24 -11.69 1.85
N MET A 185 7.61 -12.95 2.01
CA MET A 185 8.36 -13.44 3.17
C MET A 185 9.77 -12.84 3.22
N ASP A 186 10.51 -12.90 2.11
CA ASP A 186 11.89 -12.40 2.05
C ASP A 186 11.95 -10.91 2.36
N ALA A 187 11.06 -10.11 1.76
CA ALA A 187 11.01 -8.67 2.00
C ALA A 187 10.56 -8.33 3.44
N ALA A 188 9.63 -9.11 4.02
CA ALA A 188 9.22 -8.93 5.41
C ALA A 188 10.33 -9.27 6.39
N SER A 189 11.02 -10.40 6.22
CA SER A 189 12.13 -10.83 7.07
C SER A 189 13.29 -9.82 7.05
N ALA A 190 13.61 -9.29 5.87
CA ALA A 190 14.67 -8.27 5.72
C ALA A 190 14.42 -7.01 6.58
N VAL A 191 13.16 -6.71 6.90
CA VAL A 191 12.80 -5.58 7.78
C VAL A 191 12.64 -6.05 9.24
N ALA A 192 11.91 -7.15 9.46
CA ALA A 192 11.57 -7.62 10.78
C ALA A 192 12.80 -8.00 11.60
N ASP A 193 13.82 -8.61 10.98
CA ASP A 193 15.05 -9.03 11.64
C ASP A 193 15.91 -7.85 12.14
N GLN A 194 15.62 -6.63 11.66
CA GLN A 194 16.33 -5.40 12.05
C GLN A 194 15.49 -4.52 13.01
N ALA A 195 14.22 -4.80 13.17
CA ALA A 195 13.31 -3.99 13.97
C ALA A 195 13.28 -4.46 15.44
N THR A 196 13.36 -3.50 16.36
CA THR A 196 13.03 -3.74 17.78
C THR A 196 11.65 -3.20 18.03
N LEU A 197 10.72 -4.08 18.40
CA LEU A 197 9.35 -3.69 18.67
C LEU A 197 9.26 -2.89 19.99
N THR A 198 8.36 -1.93 19.99
CA THR A 198 8.04 -1.13 21.17
C THR A 198 7.28 -1.98 22.19
N ASP A 199 7.71 -1.94 23.44
CA ASP A 199 7.11 -2.70 24.52
C ASP A 199 5.66 -2.25 24.80
N ASN A 200 4.79 -3.23 25.06
CA ASN A 200 3.42 -2.99 25.47
C ASN A 200 3.26 -3.38 26.94
N SER A 201 3.14 -2.39 27.81
CA SER A 201 2.94 -2.62 29.24
C SER A 201 1.59 -3.27 29.61
N HIS A 202 0.68 -3.42 28.62
CA HIS A 202 -0.70 -3.89 28.82
C HIS A 202 -1.56 -3.00 29.73
N VAL A 203 -1.06 -1.84 30.15
CA VAL A 203 -1.85 -0.85 30.89
C VAL A 203 -2.80 -0.17 29.89
N MET A 204 -4.10 -0.32 30.11
CA MET A 204 -5.12 0.20 29.19
C MET A 204 -5.54 1.65 29.49
N ASN A 205 -5.36 2.09 30.73
CA ASN A 205 -5.71 3.44 31.16
C ASN A 205 -4.59 4.01 32.04
N PRO A 206 -4.14 5.25 31.77
CA PRO A 206 -3.17 5.91 32.62
C PRO A 206 -3.77 6.23 34.00
N VAL A 207 -2.94 6.36 35.00
CA VAL A 207 -3.33 6.95 36.28
C VAL A 207 -3.74 8.42 36.02
N TYR A 208 -4.73 8.91 36.76
CA TYR A 208 -5.22 10.27 36.61
C TYR A 208 -4.08 11.29 36.62
N GLY A 209 -4.02 12.11 35.55
CA GLY A 209 -2.97 13.10 35.37
C GLY A 209 -1.69 12.59 34.71
N GLN A 210 -1.52 11.29 34.51
CA GLN A 210 -0.38 10.73 33.80
C GLN A 210 -0.60 10.80 32.29
N VAL A 211 0.26 11.54 31.58
CA VAL A 211 0.18 11.71 30.12
C VAL A 211 1.12 10.74 29.41
N TYR A 212 2.28 10.46 29.99
CA TYR A 212 3.32 9.61 29.41
C TYR A 212 3.87 8.60 30.42
N GLY A 213 4.56 7.58 29.94
CA GLY A 213 5.28 6.60 30.75
C GLY A 213 4.39 5.47 31.29
N TRP A 214 3.18 5.29 30.77
CA TRP A 214 2.26 4.24 31.19
C TRP A 214 2.18 3.08 30.17
N ASN A 215 2.24 3.37 28.86
CA ASN A 215 2.28 2.34 27.82
C ASN A 215 3.02 2.85 26.57
N PRO A 216 4.29 2.48 26.37
CA PRO A 216 5.09 2.89 25.22
C PRO A 216 4.43 2.58 23.88
N TYR A 217 3.77 1.42 23.76
CA TYR A 217 3.06 1.04 22.52
C TYR A 217 1.91 2.00 22.19
N PHE A 218 1.11 2.39 23.18
CA PHE A 218 0.04 3.39 22.99
C PHE A 218 0.62 4.77 22.69
N GLU A 219 1.66 5.16 23.42
CA GLU A 219 2.29 6.47 23.31
C GLU A 219 2.96 6.68 21.95
N MET A 220 3.44 5.60 21.31
CA MET A 220 4.00 5.63 19.95
C MET A 220 3.02 6.26 18.94
N PHE A 221 1.71 6.02 19.07
CA PHE A 221 0.69 6.56 18.18
C PHE A 221 0.26 8.01 18.53
N SER A 222 0.65 8.51 19.68
CA SER A 222 0.28 9.85 20.17
C SER A 222 1.47 10.80 20.34
N THR A 223 2.71 10.31 20.11
CA THR A 223 3.90 11.14 20.21
C THR A 223 3.97 12.21 19.13
N PRO A 224 4.41 13.44 19.46
CA PRO A 224 4.68 14.47 18.45
C PRO A 224 5.98 14.22 17.67
N ASP A 225 6.86 13.35 18.18
CA ASP A 225 8.14 12.98 17.57
C ASP A 225 8.34 11.47 17.68
N ALA A 226 8.31 10.78 16.55
CA ALA A 226 8.53 9.35 16.46
C ALA A 226 9.94 8.99 15.94
N SER A 227 10.86 9.95 15.81
CA SER A 227 12.19 9.73 15.23
C SER A 227 13.06 8.75 16.01
N GLY A 228 12.85 8.64 17.31
CA GLY A 228 13.58 7.73 18.21
C GLY A 228 12.95 6.35 18.37
N ILE A 229 11.83 6.06 17.69
CA ILE A 229 11.13 4.77 17.84
C ILE A 229 11.57 3.83 16.71
N ASN A 230 12.29 2.77 17.06
CA ASN A 230 12.96 1.88 16.10
C ASN A 230 11.98 1.20 15.11
N GLU A 231 10.80 0.77 15.55
CA GLU A 231 9.82 0.11 14.67
C GLU A 231 9.07 1.07 13.74
N VAL A 232 9.20 2.40 13.94
CA VAL A 232 8.54 3.38 13.09
C VAL A 232 9.39 3.65 11.85
N LEU A 233 9.06 2.99 10.76
CA LEU A 233 9.82 3.08 9.50
C LEU A 233 9.60 4.39 8.75
N LEU A 234 8.41 4.97 8.87
CA LEU A 234 8.03 6.23 8.23
C LEU A 234 6.97 6.94 9.06
N TRP A 235 7.15 8.21 9.31
CA TRP A 235 6.18 9.04 10.02
C TRP A 235 6.09 10.44 9.45
N LYS A 236 5.04 11.14 9.80
CA LYS A 236 4.81 12.51 9.38
C LYS A 236 4.69 13.40 10.60
N GLN A 237 5.59 14.36 10.72
CA GLN A 237 5.49 15.38 11.75
C GLN A 237 4.40 16.40 11.37
N TYR A 238 3.39 16.53 12.22
CA TYR A 238 2.39 17.56 12.07
C TYR A 238 2.89 18.86 12.69
N ASN A 239 2.81 19.95 11.92
CA ASN A 239 3.31 21.26 12.33
C ASN A 239 2.37 22.36 11.82
N LYS A 240 1.67 23.02 12.74
CA LYS A 240 0.72 24.08 12.40
C LYS A 240 1.40 25.27 11.70
N GLY A 241 2.63 25.63 12.11
CA GLY A 241 3.40 26.72 11.50
C GLY A 241 3.76 26.47 10.04
N LEU A 242 3.89 25.20 9.63
CA LEU A 242 4.14 24.79 8.26
C LEU A 242 2.86 24.39 7.50
N SER A 243 1.69 24.66 8.07
CA SER A 243 0.38 24.25 7.51
C SER A 243 0.24 22.73 7.31
N ILE A 244 1.01 21.93 8.04
CA ILE A 244 0.91 20.48 8.05
C ILE A 244 -0.03 20.07 9.18
N SER A 245 -1.28 19.77 8.85
CA SER A 245 -2.32 19.46 9.80
C SER A 245 -3.09 18.18 9.44
N HIS A 246 -3.95 17.75 10.36
CA HIS A 246 -4.89 16.64 10.15
C HIS A 246 -6.27 17.01 10.69
N CYS A 247 -7.30 16.30 10.27
CA CYS A 247 -8.69 16.54 10.66
C CYS A 247 -9.22 15.54 11.71
N VAL A 248 -8.35 14.76 12.35
CA VAL A 248 -8.76 13.73 13.33
C VAL A 248 -9.64 14.28 14.45
N PRO A 249 -9.32 15.42 15.12
CA PRO A 249 -10.17 15.94 16.19
C PRO A 249 -11.58 16.28 15.71
N ILE A 250 -11.71 16.89 14.52
CA ILE A 250 -13.02 17.23 13.94
C ILE A 250 -13.80 15.96 13.63
N ARG A 251 -13.16 14.94 13.05
CA ARG A 251 -13.81 13.66 12.73
C ARG A 251 -14.28 12.90 13.97
N LEU A 252 -13.50 12.93 15.05
CA LEU A 252 -13.90 12.35 16.33
C LEU A 252 -15.06 13.10 16.97
N GLN A 253 -15.10 14.44 16.81
CA GLN A 253 -16.11 15.29 17.41
C GLN A 253 -17.45 15.27 16.68
N VAL A 254 -17.44 15.31 15.34
CA VAL A 254 -18.64 15.39 14.50
C VAL A 254 -19.08 14.04 13.92
N GLY A 255 -18.26 13.00 14.09
CA GLY A 255 -18.59 11.63 13.66
C GLY A 255 -18.58 11.38 12.15
N ASP A 256 -18.48 12.37 11.30
CA ASP A 256 -18.37 12.34 9.81
C ASP A 256 -18.99 11.08 9.14
N ARG A 257 -20.06 10.55 9.71
CA ARG A 257 -20.75 9.30 9.32
C ARG A 257 -19.81 8.09 9.19
N THR A 258 -18.67 8.11 9.90
CA THR A 258 -17.73 7.01 9.95
C THR A 258 -17.98 6.16 11.19
N GLY A 259 -17.92 4.86 11.05
CA GLY A 259 -18.07 3.90 12.15
C GLY A 259 -17.15 2.71 11.93
N MET A 260 -17.05 1.86 12.94
CA MET A 260 -16.34 0.59 12.82
C MET A 260 -17.05 -0.30 11.80
N THR A 261 -16.28 -0.95 10.94
CA THR A 261 -16.84 -1.99 10.07
C THR A 261 -17.27 -3.19 10.90
N ARG A 262 -18.29 -3.92 10.45
CA ARG A 262 -18.69 -5.17 11.10
C ARG A 262 -17.53 -6.16 11.19
N ALA A 263 -16.69 -6.24 10.15
CA ALA A 263 -15.51 -7.09 10.14
C ALA A 263 -14.55 -6.73 11.30
N LEU A 264 -14.29 -5.44 11.52
CA LEU A 264 -13.45 -4.99 12.64
C LEU A 264 -14.10 -5.34 14.00
N VAL A 265 -15.40 -5.11 14.17
CA VAL A 265 -16.11 -5.47 15.42
C VAL A 265 -16.01 -6.97 15.69
N ASN A 266 -16.10 -7.79 14.65
CA ASN A 266 -16.00 -9.26 14.77
C ASN A 266 -14.58 -9.75 15.14
N THR A 267 -13.55 -8.91 15.08
CA THR A 267 -12.19 -9.27 15.53
C THR A 267 -12.00 -9.14 17.04
N PHE A 268 -12.88 -8.43 17.74
CA PHE A 268 -12.82 -8.34 19.21
C PHE A 268 -13.20 -9.68 19.84
N LEU A 269 -12.43 -10.05 20.86
CA LEU A 269 -12.69 -11.26 21.61
C LEU A 269 -13.73 -11.02 22.71
N MET A 270 -14.51 -12.04 23.00
CA MET A 270 -15.39 -12.05 24.15
C MET A 270 -14.59 -12.07 25.46
N LYS A 271 -15.23 -11.77 26.59
CA LYS A 271 -14.58 -11.75 27.93
C LYS A 271 -13.82 -13.02 28.25
N ASN A 272 -14.24 -14.16 27.72
CA ASN A 272 -13.60 -15.46 27.87
C ASN A 272 -12.44 -15.72 26.86
N GLY A 273 -12.05 -14.72 26.11
CA GLY A 273 -10.96 -14.81 25.09
C GLY A 273 -11.35 -15.49 23.78
N LEU A 274 -12.61 -15.88 23.60
CA LEU A 274 -13.06 -16.53 22.37
C LEU A 274 -13.60 -15.51 21.36
N PRO A 275 -13.38 -15.73 20.05
CA PRO A 275 -14.03 -14.91 19.02
C PRO A 275 -15.54 -15.16 19.02
N ILE A 276 -16.32 -14.17 18.60
CA ILE A 276 -17.81 -14.19 18.67
C ILE A 276 -18.46 -15.40 17.95
N TYR A 277 -17.80 -15.93 16.94
CA TYR A 277 -18.28 -17.07 16.14
C TYR A 277 -17.88 -18.44 16.72
N ALA A 278 -17.08 -18.49 17.78
CA ALA A 278 -16.65 -19.74 18.35
C ALA A 278 -17.74 -20.33 19.27
N ALA A 279 -17.87 -21.66 19.25
CA ALA A 279 -18.72 -22.36 20.18
C ALA A 279 -18.29 -22.05 21.63
N GLY A 280 -19.23 -21.72 22.50
CA GLY A 280 -18.94 -21.34 23.88
C GLY A 280 -18.47 -19.89 24.08
N SER A 281 -18.47 -19.06 23.05
CA SER A 281 -18.10 -17.64 23.15
C SER A 281 -19.05 -16.85 24.07
N GLY A 282 -20.30 -17.30 24.22
CA GLY A 282 -21.33 -16.55 24.95
C GLY A 282 -21.91 -15.36 24.16
N TYR A 283 -21.62 -15.24 22.88
CA TYR A 283 -22.22 -14.21 22.05
C TYR A 283 -23.64 -14.61 21.63
N HIS A 284 -24.62 -13.78 21.94
CA HIS A 284 -26.04 -14.01 21.68
C HIS A 284 -26.62 -13.08 20.60
N GLY A 285 -25.76 -12.38 19.87
CA GLY A 285 -26.17 -11.37 18.89
C GLY A 285 -26.02 -9.94 19.41
N ASP A 286 -26.23 -8.99 18.52
CA ASP A 286 -26.19 -7.58 18.88
C ASP A 286 -27.45 -7.18 19.65
N VAL A 287 -27.27 -6.40 20.71
CA VAL A 287 -28.38 -5.82 21.43
C VAL A 287 -28.98 -4.69 20.59
N THR A 288 -30.23 -4.82 20.20
CA THR A 288 -30.96 -3.72 19.60
C THR A 288 -31.32 -2.72 20.70
N VAL A 289 -30.63 -1.58 20.71
CA VAL A 289 -31.05 -0.47 21.57
C VAL A 289 -32.26 0.15 20.91
N SER A 290 -33.44 -0.06 21.50
CA SER A 290 -34.64 0.69 21.12
C SER A 290 -34.40 2.17 21.47
N GLN A 291 -34.49 3.04 20.47
CA GLN A 291 -34.45 4.50 20.64
C GLN A 291 -35.67 4.98 21.42
#